data_f9b43699f02ddd433b84ad4bec6bd6cd
#
_entry.id   f9b43699f02ddd433b84ad4bec6bd6cd
#
_cell.length_a   1.000
_cell.length_b   1.000
_cell.length_c   1.000
_cell.angle_alpha   90.00
_cell.angle_beta   90.00
_cell.angle_gamma   90.00
#
_symmetry.space_group_name_H-M   'P 1'
#
loop_
_entity.id
_entity.type
_entity.pdbx_description
1 polymer ?
#
loop_
_entity_poly.entity_id
_entity_poly.type
_entity_poly.pdbx_seq_one_letter_code
_entity_poly.pdbx_strand_id
1 'polypeptide(L)'
;MSPFWSQIARELSPYVPGEQPRVANLVKLNTNESPFGPSPLALEAMRATAADALRLYPDPEATELREALAAHHGMKPEQVFVGNGSDEVLAHAFVALLKQPKPLLFPDVTYSFYPVWAQLFGLACETVPLDGGMRVRVEDYRREAGSIVVANPNAPTGVALPRTEIAQLLEDHPGIPVLIDEAYVDFGGESAVPLIAEEYIIQHFQCYTG
;
A
#
# COMPACT_ATOMS: atom_id res chain seq x y z
N MET A 1 -15.19 3.25 27.75
CA MET A 1 -15.29 2.28 26.64
C MET A 1 -16.60 1.52 26.78
N SER A 2 -17.27 1.17 25.67
CA SER A 2 -18.52 0.40 25.70
C SER A 2 -18.28 -1.03 26.20
N PRO A 3 -19.18 -1.61 27.02
CA PRO A 3 -19.07 -3.01 27.42
C PRO A 3 -19.22 -4.00 26.25
N PHE A 4 -19.74 -3.52 25.10
CA PHE A 4 -19.97 -4.34 23.91
C PHE A 4 -18.75 -4.40 22.94
N TRP A 5 -17.68 -3.68 23.23
CA TRP A 5 -16.48 -3.76 22.41
C TRP A 5 -15.81 -5.12 22.54
N SER A 6 -15.33 -5.66 21.41
CA SER A 6 -14.51 -6.86 21.41
C SER A 6 -13.18 -6.62 22.14
N GLN A 7 -12.50 -7.69 22.52
CA GLN A 7 -11.19 -7.59 23.16
C GLN A 7 -10.20 -6.81 22.29
N ILE A 8 -10.09 -7.16 21.02
CA ILE A 8 -9.17 -6.48 20.08
C ILE A 8 -9.46 -4.99 19.97
N ALA A 9 -10.75 -4.58 19.95
CA ALA A 9 -11.11 -3.17 19.88
C ALA A 9 -10.75 -2.38 21.15
N ARG A 10 -10.53 -3.06 22.28
CA ARG A 10 -10.07 -2.44 23.52
C ARG A 10 -8.55 -2.33 23.62
N GLU A 11 -7.85 -3.24 22.98
CA GLU A 11 -6.38 -3.39 23.04
C GLU A 11 -5.67 -2.67 21.88
N LEU A 12 -6.39 -2.49 20.74
CA LEU A 12 -5.83 -1.86 19.56
C LEU A 12 -5.51 -0.39 19.82
N SER A 13 -4.29 0.00 19.52
CA SER A 13 -3.90 1.42 19.49
C SER A 13 -4.35 2.01 18.15
N PRO A 14 -5.28 2.99 18.15
CA PRO A 14 -5.74 3.57 16.90
C PRO A 14 -4.62 4.36 16.22
N TYR A 15 -4.66 4.38 14.90
CA TYR A 15 -3.84 5.31 14.13
C TYR A 15 -4.15 6.75 14.53
N VAL A 16 -3.12 7.54 14.75
CA VAL A 16 -3.24 8.98 15.04
C VAL A 16 -2.89 9.74 13.77
N PRO A 17 -3.87 10.33 13.07
CA PRO A 17 -3.60 11.14 11.87
C PRO A 17 -2.80 12.38 12.24
N GLY A 18 -2.06 12.92 11.27
CA GLY A 18 -1.36 14.19 11.42
C GLY A 18 -2.33 15.33 11.79
N GLU A 19 -1.79 16.37 12.43
CA GLU A 19 -2.58 17.55 12.83
C GLU A 19 -3.31 18.16 11.62
N GLN A 20 -4.57 18.57 11.85
CA GLN A 20 -5.44 19.23 10.86
C GLN A 20 -5.86 20.62 11.38
N PRO A 21 -4.92 21.58 11.58
CA PRO A 21 -5.25 22.88 12.13
C PRO A 21 -6.12 23.70 11.15
N ARG A 22 -7.14 24.37 11.71
CA ARG A 22 -8.04 25.23 10.93
C ARG A 22 -7.57 26.69 11.03
N VAL A 23 -6.45 26.99 10.39
CA VAL A 23 -5.84 28.33 10.38
C VAL A 23 -5.88 28.90 8.97
N ALA A 24 -6.22 30.18 8.84
CA ALA A 24 -6.18 30.87 7.54
C ALA A 24 -4.74 30.94 7.01
N ASN A 25 -4.56 30.74 5.70
CA ASN A 25 -3.27 30.75 5.01
C ASN A 25 -2.26 29.69 5.52
N LEU A 26 -2.75 28.56 5.98
CA LEU A 26 -1.90 27.45 6.40
C LEU A 26 -1.13 26.87 5.21
N VAL A 27 0.19 26.76 5.35
CA VAL A 27 1.02 25.92 4.46
C VAL A 27 1.06 24.53 5.06
N LYS A 28 0.24 23.62 4.50
CA LYS A 28 0.12 22.23 4.98
C LYS A 28 1.17 21.36 4.29
N LEU A 29 2.09 20.80 5.06
CA LEU A 29 3.17 19.92 4.58
C LEU A 29 3.13 18.52 5.22
N ASN A 30 2.04 18.18 5.91
CA ASN A 30 1.80 16.86 6.48
C ASN A 30 0.75 16.10 5.66
N THR A 31 0.60 14.81 5.94
CA THR A 31 -0.35 13.88 5.30
C THR A 31 -0.19 13.66 3.78
N ASN A 32 0.85 14.26 3.17
CA ASN A 32 1.24 14.05 1.76
C ASN A 32 0.10 14.30 0.74
N GLU A 33 -0.81 15.24 1.04
CA GLU A 33 -1.86 15.62 0.10
C GLU A 33 -1.27 16.26 -1.15
N SER A 34 -1.82 15.90 -2.33
CA SER A 34 -1.40 16.53 -3.59
C SER A 34 -1.71 18.04 -3.56
N PRO A 35 -0.77 18.92 -3.94
CA PRO A 35 -1.03 20.34 -4.07
C PRO A 35 -1.85 20.67 -5.33
N PHE A 36 -2.07 19.72 -6.22
CA PHE A 36 -2.83 19.85 -7.44
C PHE A 36 -4.19 19.18 -7.30
N GLY A 37 -5.23 19.83 -7.83
CA GLY A 37 -6.56 19.23 -7.94
C GLY A 37 -6.61 18.14 -9.02
N PRO A 38 -7.74 17.39 -9.12
CA PRO A 38 -7.95 16.40 -10.16
C PRO A 38 -7.88 17.00 -11.56
N SER A 39 -7.55 16.18 -12.57
CA SER A 39 -7.54 16.63 -13.95
C SER A 39 -8.93 17.13 -14.39
N PRO A 40 -9.03 18.11 -15.31
CA PRO A 40 -10.31 18.57 -15.84
C PRO A 40 -11.15 17.43 -16.44
N LEU A 41 -10.52 16.42 -17.09
CA LEU A 41 -11.19 15.25 -17.65
C LEU A 41 -11.80 14.36 -16.56
N ALA A 42 -11.09 14.18 -15.45
CA ALA A 42 -11.61 13.42 -14.30
C ALA A 42 -12.84 14.12 -13.71
N LEU A 43 -12.79 15.45 -13.53
CA LEU A 43 -13.94 16.24 -13.05
C LEU A 43 -15.13 16.19 -13.99
N GLU A 44 -14.91 16.19 -15.31
CA GLU A 44 -15.95 16.03 -16.31
C GLU A 44 -16.60 14.64 -16.24
N ALA A 45 -15.80 13.58 -16.16
CA ALA A 45 -16.29 12.21 -16.02
C ALA A 45 -17.12 12.03 -14.73
N MET A 46 -16.64 12.58 -13.59
CA MET A 46 -17.39 12.56 -12.33
C MET A 46 -18.75 13.26 -12.45
N ARG A 47 -18.81 14.42 -13.11
CA ARG A 47 -20.07 15.15 -13.34
C ARG A 47 -21.04 14.37 -14.24
N ALA A 48 -20.52 13.72 -15.27
CA ALA A 48 -21.31 12.91 -16.20
C ALA A 48 -21.90 11.66 -15.51
N THR A 49 -21.17 11.09 -14.55
CA THR A 49 -21.61 9.91 -13.79
C THR A 49 -22.70 10.27 -12.76
N ALA A 50 -22.75 11.52 -12.29
CA ALA A 50 -23.73 12.01 -11.31
C ALA A 50 -25.14 12.11 -11.92
N ALA A 51 -25.77 10.98 -12.24
CA ALA A 51 -27.05 10.85 -12.93
C ALA A 51 -27.87 9.69 -12.32
N ASP A 52 -29.00 9.36 -12.95
CA ASP A 52 -29.90 8.29 -12.51
C ASP A 52 -29.23 6.93 -12.31
N ALA A 53 -28.11 6.67 -12.98
CA ALA A 53 -27.34 5.45 -12.85
C ALA A 53 -26.81 5.22 -11.42
N LEU A 54 -26.63 6.29 -10.61
CA LEU A 54 -26.19 6.17 -9.21
C LEU A 54 -27.16 5.37 -8.31
N ARG A 55 -28.42 5.14 -8.74
CA ARG A 55 -29.38 4.28 -8.03
C ARG A 55 -29.10 2.78 -8.20
N LEU A 56 -28.24 2.42 -9.15
CA LEU A 56 -27.90 1.03 -9.45
C LEU A 56 -26.68 0.60 -8.62
N TYR A 57 -26.57 -0.70 -8.36
CA TYR A 57 -25.33 -1.25 -7.83
C TYR A 57 -24.21 -1.09 -8.86
N PRO A 58 -22.99 -0.78 -8.41
CA PRO A 58 -21.83 -0.79 -9.30
C PRO A 58 -21.54 -2.22 -9.78
N ASP A 59 -20.71 -2.34 -10.82
CA ASP A 59 -20.17 -3.63 -11.24
C ASP A 59 -19.31 -4.21 -10.09
N PRO A 60 -19.68 -5.40 -9.54
CA PRO A 60 -18.96 -5.99 -8.41
C PRO A 60 -17.52 -6.37 -8.72
N GLU A 61 -17.18 -6.58 -9.99
CA GLU A 61 -15.84 -6.90 -10.46
C GLU A 61 -15.02 -5.68 -10.86
N ALA A 62 -15.62 -4.49 -10.87
CA ALA A 62 -14.99 -3.25 -11.35
C ALA A 62 -14.27 -3.44 -12.71
N THR A 63 -14.92 -4.13 -13.65
CA THR A 63 -14.32 -4.67 -14.88
C THR A 63 -13.63 -3.61 -15.69
N GLU A 64 -14.33 -2.50 -16.01
CA GLU A 64 -13.77 -1.40 -16.82
C GLU A 64 -12.52 -0.79 -16.16
N LEU A 65 -12.53 -0.60 -14.85
CA LEU A 65 -11.40 -0.04 -14.11
C LEU A 65 -10.21 -1.02 -14.11
N ARG A 66 -10.45 -2.30 -13.87
CA ARG A 66 -9.40 -3.33 -13.90
C ARG A 66 -8.78 -3.46 -15.28
N GLU A 67 -9.58 -3.45 -16.35
CA GLU A 67 -9.10 -3.47 -17.72
C GLU A 67 -8.26 -2.23 -18.06
N ALA A 68 -8.71 -1.04 -17.65
CA ALA A 68 -7.98 0.20 -17.87
C ALA A 68 -6.63 0.22 -17.14
N LEU A 69 -6.61 -0.20 -15.87
CA LEU A 69 -5.37 -0.30 -15.09
C LEU A 69 -4.42 -1.36 -15.66
N ALA A 70 -4.95 -2.52 -16.04
CA ALA A 70 -4.17 -3.57 -16.67
C ALA A 70 -3.50 -3.08 -17.98
N ALA A 71 -4.27 -2.41 -18.83
CA ALA A 71 -3.74 -1.82 -20.08
C ALA A 71 -2.68 -0.75 -19.79
N HIS A 72 -2.90 0.11 -18.79
CA HIS A 72 -1.96 1.16 -18.42
C HIS A 72 -0.62 0.60 -17.94
N HIS A 73 -0.65 -0.48 -17.17
CA HIS A 73 0.55 -1.12 -16.59
C HIS A 73 1.12 -2.26 -17.43
N GLY A 74 0.51 -2.61 -18.57
CA GLY A 74 0.94 -3.73 -19.40
C GLY A 74 0.72 -5.10 -18.75
N MET A 75 -0.30 -5.20 -17.88
CA MET A 75 -0.70 -6.41 -17.16
C MET A 75 -1.98 -7.04 -17.72
N LYS A 76 -2.38 -8.19 -17.16
CA LYS A 76 -3.67 -8.80 -17.44
C LYS A 76 -4.72 -8.35 -16.40
N PRO A 77 -6.01 -8.22 -16.73
CA PRO A 77 -7.05 -7.84 -15.77
C PRO A 77 -7.14 -8.76 -14.54
N GLU A 78 -6.79 -10.05 -14.68
CA GLU A 78 -6.78 -11.02 -13.59
C GLU A 78 -5.65 -10.75 -12.57
N GLN A 79 -4.66 -9.94 -12.92
CA GLN A 79 -3.56 -9.52 -12.06
C GLN A 79 -3.86 -8.21 -11.33
N VAL A 80 -5.06 -7.62 -11.53
CA VAL A 80 -5.46 -6.35 -10.94
C VAL A 80 -6.59 -6.56 -9.93
N PHE A 81 -6.37 -6.09 -8.72
CA PHE A 81 -7.39 -5.97 -7.67
C PHE A 81 -7.58 -4.50 -7.33
N VAL A 82 -8.82 -4.05 -7.14
CA VAL A 82 -9.15 -2.65 -6.85
C VAL A 82 -9.92 -2.51 -5.54
N GLY A 83 -9.74 -1.38 -4.85
CA GLY A 83 -10.41 -1.05 -3.60
C GLY A 83 -10.43 0.47 -3.38
N ASN A 84 -11.02 0.92 -2.27
CA ASN A 84 -11.10 2.34 -1.92
C ASN A 84 -9.79 2.83 -1.28
N GLY A 85 -8.81 3.12 -2.12
CA GLY A 85 -7.48 3.56 -1.69
C GLY A 85 -6.61 2.43 -1.17
N SER A 86 -5.33 2.75 -0.90
CA SER A 86 -4.33 1.78 -0.47
C SER A 86 -4.69 1.12 0.86
N ASP A 87 -5.30 1.84 1.79
CA ASP A 87 -5.63 1.29 3.12
C ASP A 87 -6.57 0.08 3.05
N GLU A 88 -7.62 0.13 2.23
CA GLU A 88 -8.53 -1.00 2.06
C GLU A 88 -7.82 -2.18 1.37
N VAL A 89 -7.08 -1.90 0.31
CA VAL A 89 -6.36 -2.92 -0.45
C VAL A 89 -5.28 -3.58 0.41
N LEU A 90 -4.52 -2.79 1.18
CA LEU A 90 -3.54 -3.29 2.14
C LEU A 90 -4.18 -4.14 3.23
N ALA A 91 -5.33 -3.73 3.78
CA ALA A 91 -6.04 -4.53 4.78
C ALA A 91 -6.41 -5.92 4.23
N HIS A 92 -6.90 -6.00 2.98
CA HIS A 92 -7.16 -7.28 2.32
C HIS A 92 -5.87 -8.10 2.11
N ALA A 93 -4.78 -7.47 1.67
CA ALA A 93 -3.50 -8.13 1.47
C ALA A 93 -2.92 -8.69 2.78
N PHE A 94 -3.01 -7.94 3.87
CA PHE A 94 -2.57 -8.40 5.19
C PHE A 94 -3.27 -9.69 5.62
N VAL A 95 -4.58 -9.79 5.37
CA VAL A 95 -5.35 -11.01 5.71
C VAL A 95 -5.12 -12.14 4.73
N ALA A 96 -5.18 -11.84 3.42
CA ALA A 96 -5.20 -12.88 2.39
C ALA A 96 -3.81 -13.44 2.08
N LEU A 97 -2.75 -12.63 2.23
CA LEU A 97 -1.42 -12.96 1.73
C LEU A 97 -0.34 -12.90 2.81
N LEU A 98 -0.30 -11.82 3.60
CA LEU A 98 0.79 -11.59 4.53
C LEU A 98 0.64 -12.37 5.85
N LYS A 99 -0.58 -12.85 6.16
CA LYS A 99 -0.83 -13.68 7.35
C LYS A 99 -0.33 -15.10 7.13
N GLN A 100 0.95 -15.31 7.42
CA GLN A 100 1.64 -16.59 7.29
C GLN A 100 2.05 -17.16 8.67
N PRO A 101 2.41 -18.45 8.78
CA PRO A 101 2.85 -19.04 10.05
C PRO A 101 4.13 -18.43 10.63
N LYS A 102 5.01 -17.91 9.77
CA LYS A 102 6.26 -17.23 10.15
C LYS A 102 6.03 -15.71 10.17
N PRO A 103 6.93 -14.94 10.83
CA PRO A 103 6.76 -13.50 10.98
C PRO A 103 6.69 -12.74 9.64
N LEU A 104 5.89 -11.67 9.62
CA LEU A 104 5.93 -10.61 8.63
C LEU A 104 7.11 -9.69 8.93
N LEU A 105 7.97 -9.44 7.94
CA LEU A 105 9.06 -8.47 8.05
C LEU A 105 8.69 -7.13 7.40
N PHE A 106 9.06 -6.03 8.05
CA PHE A 106 8.97 -4.68 7.49
C PHE A 106 10.01 -3.75 8.15
N PRO A 107 10.35 -2.59 7.53
CA PRO A 107 11.30 -1.65 8.10
C PRO A 107 10.83 -1.11 9.47
N ASP A 108 11.76 -0.86 10.38
CA ASP A 108 11.47 -0.28 11.71
C ASP A 108 10.93 1.15 11.63
N VAL A 109 11.30 1.91 10.58
CA VAL A 109 10.76 3.22 10.26
C VAL A 109 10.09 3.14 8.89
N THR A 110 8.77 3.00 8.87
CA THR A 110 7.95 2.85 7.66
C THR A 110 6.52 3.33 7.89
N TYR A 111 5.60 3.01 6.99
CA TYR A 111 4.20 3.39 7.10
C TYR A 111 3.58 2.86 8.40
N SER A 112 3.12 3.77 9.23
CA SER A 112 2.72 3.49 10.61
C SER A 112 1.47 2.62 10.77
N PHE A 113 0.75 2.34 9.68
CA PHE A 113 -0.40 1.45 9.69
C PHE A 113 -0.03 -0.05 9.64
N TYR A 114 1.17 -0.42 9.17
CA TYR A 114 1.56 -1.84 9.12
C TYR A 114 1.49 -2.53 10.49
N PRO A 115 2.03 -1.95 11.57
CA PRO A 115 1.87 -2.53 12.90
C PRO A 115 0.42 -2.61 13.37
N VAL A 116 -0.43 -1.63 12.98
CA VAL A 116 -1.86 -1.61 13.33
C VAL A 116 -2.59 -2.79 12.72
N TRP A 117 -2.38 -3.05 11.41
CA TRP A 117 -2.98 -4.22 10.77
C TRP A 117 -2.39 -5.53 11.28
N ALA A 118 -1.07 -5.59 11.51
CA ALA A 118 -0.45 -6.78 12.09
C ALA A 118 -1.11 -7.14 13.44
N GLN A 119 -1.32 -6.15 14.31
CA GLN A 119 -2.01 -6.34 15.58
C GLN A 119 -3.48 -6.72 15.38
N LEU A 120 -4.21 -6.01 14.51
CA LEU A 120 -5.64 -6.23 14.26
C LEU A 120 -5.92 -7.65 13.75
N PHE A 121 -5.08 -8.14 12.85
CA PHE A 121 -5.26 -9.45 12.22
C PHE A 121 -4.47 -10.56 12.89
N GLY A 122 -3.72 -10.26 13.95
CA GLY A 122 -2.96 -11.24 14.74
C GLY A 122 -1.79 -11.86 13.97
N LEU A 123 -1.03 -11.04 13.21
CA LEU A 123 0.21 -11.45 12.58
C LEU A 123 1.37 -11.31 13.56
N ALA A 124 2.22 -12.32 13.63
CA ALA A 124 3.55 -12.14 14.19
C ALA A 124 4.37 -11.25 13.25
N CYS A 125 5.09 -10.27 13.77
CA CYS A 125 5.91 -9.38 12.96
C CYS A 125 7.27 -9.11 13.61
N GLU A 126 8.26 -8.85 12.78
CA GLU A 126 9.59 -8.40 13.17
C GLU A 126 9.98 -7.20 12.32
N THR A 127 10.60 -6.22 12.96
CA THR A 127 11.11 -5.04 12.25
C THR A 127 12.56 -5.25 11.84
N VAL A 128 12.90 -4.70 10.67
CA VAL A 128 14.27 -4.69 10.13
C VAL A 128 14.78 -3.25 10.16
N PRO A 129 15.86 -2.96 10.89
CA PRO A 129 16.38 -1.61 11.00
C PRO A 129 16.79 -1.03 9.63
N LEU A 130 16.49 0.23 9.42
CA LEU A 130 17.07 1.00 8.31
C LEU A 130 18.55 1.28 8.58
N ASP A 131 19.32 1.55 7.52
CA ASP A 131 20.72 1.98 7.65
C ASP A 131 20.85 3.43 8.15
N GLY A 132 22.10 3.89 8.34
CA GLY A 132 22.37 5.27 8.77
C GLY A 132 21.93 6.36 7.77
N GLY A 133 21.59 6.00 6.55
CA GLY A 133 20.99 6.86 5.53
C GLY A 133 19.48 6.72 5.40
N MET A 134 18.83 6.05 6.34
CA MET A 134 17.39 5.77 6.36
C MET A 134 16.94 4.92 5.16
N ARG A 135 17.80 4.04 4.65
CA ARG A 135 17.52 3.15 3.52
C ARG A 135 17.18 1.75 3.99
N VAL A 136 16.31 1.09 3.26
CA VAL A 136 16.12 -0.36 3.34
C VAL A 136 17.37 -1.05 2.79
N ARG A 137 17.90 -2.03 3.50
CA ARG A 137 18.99 -2.89 3.05
C ARG A 137 18.45 -4.30 2.83
N VAL A 138 18.36 -4.72 1.58
CA VAL A 138 17.71 -6.00 1.23
C VAL A 138 18.45 -7.21 1.82
N GLU A 139 19.77 -7.12 2.02
CA GLU A 139 20.57 -8.15 2.67
C GLU A 139 20.18 -8.41 4.14
N ASP A 140 19.62 -7.41 4.83
CA ASP A 140 19.18 -7.54 6.22
C ASP A 140 17.85 -8.32 6.34
N TYR A 141 17.17 -8.54 5.21
CA TYR A 141 15.97 -9.39 5.12
C TYR A 141 16.29 -10.89 4.92
N ARG A 142 17.56 -11.28 4.70
CA ARG A 142 18.00 -12.68 4.55
C ARG A 142 17.88 -13.44 5.87
N ARG A 143 16.65 -13.57 6.34
CA ARG A 143 16.27 -14.26 7.57
C ARG A 143 14.97 -15.01 7.39
N GLU A 144 14.60 -15.80 8.39
CA GLU A 144 13.33 -16.51 8.35
C GLU A 144 12.16 -15.54 8.32
N ALA A 145 11.30 -15.67 7.32
CA ALA A 145 10.12 -14.84 7.13
C ALA A 145 8.95 -15.65 6.59
N GLY A 146 7.73 -15.22 6.92
CA GLY A 146 6.51 -15.72 6.30
C GLY A 146 6.07 -14.84 5.14
N SER A 147 6.36 -13.54 5.25
CA SER A 147 6.03 -12.52 4.26
C SER A 147 6.87 -11.26 4.50
N ILE A 148 6.92 -10.38 3.51
CA ILE A 148 7.63 -9.11 3.60
C ILE A 148 6.72 -7.99 3.07
N VAL A 149 6.74 -6.81 3.69
CA VAL A 149 6.14 -5.59 3.15
C VAL A 149 7.14 -4.44 3.22
N VAL A 150 7.30 -3.73 2.10
CA VAL A 150 8.17 -2.56 1.96
C VAL A 150 7.44 -1.46 1.22
N ALA A 151 7.35 -0.27 1.80
CA ALA A 151 6.90 0.92 1.09
C ALA A 151 8.02 1.44 0.18
N ASN A 152 7.71 1.76 -1.08
CA ASN A 152 8.69 2.25 -2.05
C ASN A 152 8.12 3.32 -2.99
N PRO A 153 8.54 4.59 -2.86
CA PRO A 153 9.45 5.16 -1.84
C PRO A 153 8.96 4.96 -0.41
N ASN A 154 9.88 4.73 0.53
CA ASN A 154 9.50 4.49 1.91
C ASN A 154 8.93 5.75 2.57
N ALA A 155 7.80 5.64 3.23
CA ALA A 155 7.21 6.70 4.05
C ALA A 155 7.51 6.42 5.54
N PRO A 156 8.07 7.38 6.33
CA PRO A 156 8.18 8.81 6.03
C PRO A 156 9.55 9.24 5.47
N THR A 157 10.47 8.33 5.17
CA THR A 157 11.86 8.68 4.84
C THR A 157 12.01 9.31 3.45
N GLY A 158 11.09 9.01 2.53
CA GLY A 158 11.14 9.45 1.13
C GLY A 158 12.24 8.75 0.31
N VAL A 159 12.91 7.76 0.89
CA VAL A 159 14.01 7.06 0.22
C VAL A 159 13.47 5.90 -0.61
N ALA A 160 13.80 5.90 -1.90
CA ALA A 160 13.41 4.85 -2.82
C ALA A 160 14.44 3.71 -2.85
N LEU A 161 13.92 2.50 -3.01
CA LEU A 161 14.68 1.29 -3.29
C LEU A 161 14.72 1.09 -4.82
N PRO A 162 15.90 0.94 -5.44
CA PRO A 162 15.99 0.64 -6.86
C PRO A 162 15.30 -0.69 -7.20
N ARG A 163 14.70 -0.78 -8.38
CA ARG A 163 14.03 -2.02 -8.83
C ARG A 163 14.96 -3.23 -8.85
N THR A 164 16.24 -3.04 -9.10
CA THR A 164 17.25 -4.12 -9.02
C THR A 164 17.41 -4.68 -7.63
N GLU A 165 17.29 -3.86 -6.58
CA GLU A 165 17.33 -4.31 -5.19
C GLU A 165 16.01 -5.00 -4.81
N ILE A 166 14.87 -4.55 -5.36
CA ILE A 166 13.59 -5.25 -5.21
C ILE A 166 13.67 -6.65 -5.85
N ALA A 167 14.22 -6.75 -7.06
CA ALA A 167 14.43 -8.04 -7.72
C ALA A 167 15.31 -8.98 -6.86
N GLN A 168 16.40 -8.45 -6.28
CA GLN A 168 17.25 -9.22 -5.37
C GLN A 168 16.49 -9.69 -4.12
N LEU A 169 15.62 -8.82 -3.53
CA LEU A 169 14.79 -9.20 -2.40
C LEU A 169 13.87 -10.38 -2.73
N LEU A 170 13.32 -10.41 -3.95
CA LEU A 170 12.45 -11.49 -4.43
C LEU A 170 13.25 -12.79 -4.66
N GLU A 171 14.44 -12.69 -5.27
CA GLU A 171 15.33 -13.84 -5.48
C GLU A 171 15.79 -14.46 -4.15
N ASP A 172 16.06 -13.63 -3.14
CA ASP A 172 16.46 -14.09 -1.80
C ASP A 172 15.32 -14.77 -1.03
N HIS A 173 14.05 -14.58 -1.46
CA HIS A 173 12.86 -15.05 -0.74
C HIS A 173 11.88 -15.83 -1.65
N PRO A 174 12.32 -16.89 -2.30
CA PRO A 174 11.44 -17.68 -3.17
C PRO A 174 10.33 -18.34 -2.35
N GLY A 175 9.10 -18.23 -2.81
CA GLY A 175 7.95 -18.92 -2.25
C GLY A 175 7.28 -18.27 -1.05
N ILE A 176 7.63 -17.02 -0.70
CA ILE A 176 6.88 -16.20 0.24
C ILE A 176 6.35 -14.93 -0.44
N PRO A 177 5.20 -14.39 0.00
CA PRO A 177 4.68 -13.15 -0.56
C PRO A 177 5.56 -11.96 -0.13
N VAL A 178 5.94 -11.14 -1.13
CA VAL A 178 6.59 -9.85 -0.94
C VAL A 178 5.66 -8.77 -1.49
N LEU A 179 5.24 -7.83 -0.65
CA LEU A 179 4.39 -6.72 -1.00
C LEU A 179 5.24 -5.45 -1.10
N ILE A 180 5.19 -4.80 -2.26
CA ILE A 180 5.80 -3.49 -2.48
C ILE A 180 4.67 -2.45 -2.53
N ASP A 181 4.62 -1.59 -1.53
CA ASP A 181 3.61 -0.53 -1.42
C ASP A 181 4.12 0.71 -2.16
N GLU A 182 3.59 0.94 -3.34
CA GLU A 182 3.99 2.01 -4.25
C GLU A 182 3.04 3.23 -4.21
N ALA A 183 2.43 3.52 -3.06
CA ALA A 183 1.55 4.69 -2.91
C ALA A 183 2.21 6.02 -3.36
N TYR A 184 3.53 6.10 -3.36
CA TYR A 184 4.30 7.31 -3.71
C TYR A 184 5.27 7.11 -4.87
N VAL A 185 5.15 6.06 -5.67
CA VAL A 185 6.11 5.75 -6.76
C VAL A 185 6.21 6.88 -7.80
N ASP A 186 5.11 7.58 -8.06
CA ASP A 186 5.05 8.69 -9.03
C ASP A 186 5.90 9.90 -8.63
N PHE A 187 6.36 9.96 -7.38
CA PHE A 187 7.18 11.07 -6.85
C PHE A 187 8.69 10.77 -6.87
N GLY A 188 9.16 9.84 -7.70
CA GLY A 188 10.58 9.63 -7.95
C GLY A 188 11.09 8.22 -7.65
N GLY A 189 10.19 7.24 -7.52
CA GLY A 189 10.53 5.83 -7.44
C GLY A 189 10.58 5.15 -8.82
N GLU A 190 11.15 3.93 -8.86
CA GLU A 190 11.00 3.00 -9.97
C GLU A 190 9.96 1.94 -9.61
N SER A 191 8.93 1.80 -10.45
CA SER A 191 7.89 0.80 -10.19
C SER A 191 8.41 -0.64 -10.31
N ALA A 192 7.95 -1.50 -9.39
CA ALA A 192 8.19 -2.94 -9.41
C ALA A 192 7.26 -3.70 -10.38
N VAL A 193 6.26 -3.04 -10.99
CA VAL A 193 5.32 -3.68 -11.93
C VAL A 193 6.00 -4.53 -13.01
N PRO A 194 7.12 -4.11 -13.65
CA PRO A 194 7.78 -4.95 -14.63
C PRO A 194 8.24 -6.31 -14.10
N LEU A 195 8.52 -6.44 -12.81
CA LEU A 195 8.93 -7.70 -12.19
C LEU A 195 7.76 -8.71 -12.05
N ILE A 196 6.51 -8.26 -12.12
CA ILE A 196 5.33 -9.16 -12.10
C ILE A 196 5.31 -10.04 -13.36
N ALA A 197 5.75 -9.51 -14.50
CA ALA A 197 5.81 -10.24 -15.77
C ALA A 197 6.90 -11.34 -15.80
N GLU A 198 7.85 -11.29 -14.87
CA GLU A 198 8.98 -12.24 -14.77
C GLU A 198 8.68 -13.43 -13.84
N GLU A 199 7.40 -13.71 -13.57
CA GLU A 199 6.92 -14.83 -12.72
C GLU A 199 7.18 -14.68 -11.21
N TYR A 200 7.58 -13.50 -10.73
CA TYR A 200 7.63 -13.24 -9.29
C TYR A 200 6.22 -13.01 -8.72
N ILE A 201 5.95 -13.54 -7.52
CA ILE A 201 4.70 -13.27 -6.79
C ILE A 201 4.83 -11.88 -6.15
N ILE A 202 4.70 -10.84 -6.97
CA ILE A 202 4.62 -9.46 -6.51
C ILE A 202 3.16 -9.07 -6.49
N GLN A 203 2.72 -8.53 -5.37
CA GLN A 203 1.44 -7.84 -5.32
C GLN A 203 1.73 -6.34 -5.30
N HIS A 204 1.41 -5.73 -6.41
CA HIS A 204 1.58 -4.30 -6.61
C HIS A 204 0.30 -3.59 -6.14
N PHE A 205 0.46 -2.65 -5.22
CA PHE A 205 -0.62 -1.78 -4.77
C PHE A 205 -0.26 -0.35 -5.10
N GLN A 206 -0.88 0.20 -6.12
CA GLN A 206 -0.78 1.61 -6.43
C GLN A 206 -2.06 2.29 -5.97
N CYS A 207 -1.92 3.28 -5.10
CA CYS A 207 -3.04 4.10 -4.67
C CYS A 207 -3.24 5.22 -5.69
N TYR A 208 -4.29 5.13 -6.52
CA TYR A 208 -4.76 6.26 -7.28
C TYR A 208 -5.72 7.09 -6.41
N THR A 209 -5.19 7.87 -5.49
CA THR A 209 -5.95 8.92 -4.84
C THR A 209 -6.04 10.08 -5.82
N GLY A 210 -7.13 10.14 -6.56
CA GLY A 210 -7.53 11.29 -7.35
C GLY A 210 -8.04 12.42 -6.50
#